data_24fb5f26a25c1e8a662e16570a28f22b
#
_entry.id   24fb5f26a25c1e8a662e16570a28f22b
#
_cell.length_a   1.000
_cell.length_b   1.000
_cell.length_c   1.000
_cell.angle_alpha   90.00
_cell.angle_beta   90.00
_cell.angle_gamma   90.00
#
_symmetry.space_group_name_H-M   'P 1'
#
loop_
_entity.id
_entity.type
_entity.pdbx_description
1 polymer ?
#
loop_
_entity_poly.entity_id
_entity_poly.type
_entity_poly.pdbx_seq_one_letter_code
_entity_poly.pdbx_strand_id
1 'polypeptide(L)'
;MSETFQMEVEYTDTFGGEANYCWVHRVTLTLPVGISDTAIMRRAKAAVGLTGARGRTENHGDMLKFVPYRCCTVLFVQTVY
;
A
#
# COMPACT_ATOMS: atom_id res chain seq x y z
N MET A 1 26.68 -5.50 3.42
CA MET A 1 25.56 -5.88 2.54
C MET A 1 24.25 -5.39 3.14
N SER A 2 23.38 -4.86 2.29
CA SER A 2 22.07 -4.41 2.73
C SER A 2 21.14 -5.61 2.85
N GLU A 3 20.46 -5.73 3.97
CA GLU A 3 19.41 -6.71 4.11
C GLU A 3 18.11 -6.14 3.56
N THR A 4 17.29 -6.99 2.99
CA THR A 4 16.00 -6.61 2.42
C THR A 4 14.91 -7.52 2.94
N PHE A 5 13.66 -7.05 2.81
CA PHE A 5 12.48 -7.84 3.10
C PHE A 5 11.41 -7.53 2.07
N GLN A 6 10.39 -8.35 2.00
CA GLN A 6 9.34 -8.21 1.00
C GLN A 6 8.03 -7.79 1.66
N MET A 7 7.31 -6.91 0.97
CA MET A 7 5.95 -6.54 1.33
C MET A 7 5.05 -6.71 0.12
N GLU A 8 3.81 -7.10 0.36
CA GLU A 8 2.81 -7.20 -0.67
C GLU A 8 1.95 -5.94 -0.66
N VAL A 9 1.79 -5.34 -1.84
CA VAL A 9 0.88 -4.23 -2.07
C VAL A 9 -0.36 -4.78 -2.75
N GLU A 10 -1.53 -4.49 -2.18
CA GLU A 10 -2.81 -4.87 -2.76
C GLU A 10 -3.64 -3.61 -2.94
N TYR A 11 -4.05 -3.35 -4.18
CA TYR A 11 -4.82 -2.16 -4.55
C TYR A 11 -6.13 -2.62 -5.17
N THR A 12 -7.23 -2.17 -4.60
CA THR A 12 -8.56 -2.61 -5.02
C THR A 12 -9.55 -1.45 -4.95
N ASP A 13 -10.71 -1.62 -5.58
CA ASP A 13 -11.80 -0.66 -5.52
C ASP A 13 -12.51 -0.73 -4.17
N THR A 14 -13.30 0.32 -3.88
CA THR A 14 -14.15 0.34 -2.68
C THR A 14 -15.60 0.51 -3.08
N PHE A 15 -16.48 -0.01 -2.24
CA PHE A 15 -17.92 0.19 -2.36
C PHE A 15 -18.47 0.39 -0.95
N GLY A 16 -19.18 1.51 -0.73
CA GLY A 16 -19.70 1.81 0.59
C GLY A 16 -18.61 2.04 1.64
N GLY A 17 -17.40 2.43 1.22
CA GLY A 17 -16.28 2.66 2.11
C GLY A 17 -15.47 1.43 2.47
N GLU A 18 -15.82 0.26 1.93
CA GLU A 18 -15.11 -0.99 2.18
C GLU A 18 -14.49 -1.54 0.89
N ALA A 19 -13.42 -2.32 1.04
CA ALA A 19 -12.78 -2.98 -0.08
C ALA A 19 -13.76 -3.93 -0.76
N ASN A 20 -13.93 -3.76 -2.06
CA ASN A 20 -14.94 -4.50 -2.83
C ASN A 20 -14.36 -5.67 -3.64
N TYR A 21 -13.07 -5.58 -3.98
CA TYR A 21 -12.35 -6.60 -4.75
C TYR A 21 -12.97 -6.93 -6.11
N CYS A 22 -13.65 -5.97 -6.73
CA CYS A 22 -14.15 -6.11 -8.09
C CYS A 22 -12.98 -6.30 -9.07
N TRP A 23 -11.86 -5.63 -8.79
CA TRP A 23 -10.58 -5.85 -9.42
C TRP A 23 -9.50 -5.72 -8.36
N VAL A 24 -8.38 -6.39 -8.54
CA VAL A 24 -7.26 -6.34 -7.59
C VAL A 24 -5.96 -6.25 -8.37
N HIS A 25 -5.12 -5.29 -7.97
CA HIS A 25 -3.75 -5.16 -8.48
C HIS A 25 -2.80 -5.50 -7.33
N ARG A 26 -2.00 -6.53 -7.50
CA ARG A 26 -1.03 -6.98 -6.50
C ARG A 26 0.39 -6.79 -7.01
N VAL A 27 1.24 -6.24 -6.15
CA VAL A 27 2.65 -6.03 -6.46
C VAL A 27 3.47 -6.44 -5.22
N THR A 28 4.57 -7.13 -5.45
CA THR A 28 5.52 -7.43 -4.37
C THR A 28 6.65 -6.42 -4.42
N LEU A 29 6.91 -5.77 -3.30
CA LEU A 29 8.02 -4.82 -3.15
C LEU A 29 9.15 -5.47 -2.37
N THR A 30 10.39 -5.28 -2.83
CA THR A 30 11.60 -5.62 -2.08
C THR A 30 12.15 -4.32 -1.49
N LEU A 31 12.21 -4.24 -0.17
CA LEU A 31 12.53 -3.02 0.55
C LEU A 31 13.72 -3.23 1.48
N PRO A 32 14.54 -2.19 1.72
CA PRO A 32 15.64 -2.31 2.67
C PRO A 32 15.11 -2.36 4.11
N VAL A 33 15.74 -3.18 4.93
CA VAL A 33 15.45 -3.23 6.36
C VAL A 33 15.74 -1.86 6.98
N GLY A 34 14.85 -1.41 7.85
CA GLY A 34 14.95 -0.09 8.49
C GLY A 34 14.25 1.04 7.74
N ILE A 35 13.63 0.74 6.60
CA ILE A 35 12.86 1.75 5.86
C ILE A 35 11.67 2.23 6.71
N SER A 36 11.38 3.54 6.65
CA SER A 36 10.27 4.13 7.40
C SER A 36 8.93 3.79 6.76
N ASP A 37 7.85 3.86 7.55
CA ASP A 37 6.49 3.64 7.05
C ASP A 37 6.13 4.65 5.95
N THR A 38 6.55 5.89 6.10
CA THR A 38 6.34 6.93 5.09
C THR A 38 6.98 6.56 3.75
N ALA A 39 8.22 6.06 3.81
CA ALA A 39 8.93 5.64 2.60
C ALA A 39 8.33 4.39 1.99
N ILE A 40 7.88 3.44 2.82
CA ILE A 40 7.17 2.25 2.35
C ILE A 40 5.91 2.65 1.57
N MET A 41 5.10 3.53 2.15
CA MET A 41 3.87 3.98 1.51
C MET A 41 4.15 4.73 0.21
N ARG A 42 5.20 5.54 0.17
CA ARG A 42 5.59 6.24 -1.06
C ARG A 42 5.90 5.26 -2.19
N ARG A 43 6.64 4.20 -1.90
CA ARG A 43 6.98 3.18 -2.91
C ARG A 43 5.76 2.37 -3.31
N ALA A 44 4.89 2.05 -2.36
CA ALA A 44 3.65 1.33 -2.65
C ALA A 44 2.74 2.14 -3.57
N LYS A 45 2.59 3.43 -3.31
CA LYS A 45 1.79 4.33 -4.16
C LYS A 45 2.38 4.41 -5.58
N ALA A 46 3.70 4.52 -5.69
CA ALA A 46 4.35 4.56 -7.00
C ALA A 46 4.12 3.27 -7.78
N ALA A 47 4.12 2.12 -7.11
CA ALA A 47 3.93 0.83 -7.75
C ALA A 47 2.55 0.66 -8.38
N VAL A 48 1.54 1.34 -7.88
CA VAL A 48 0.16 1.26 -8.39
C VAL A 48 -0.31 2.53 -9.09
N GLY A 49 0.62 3.45 -9.39
CA GLY A 49 0.30 4.66 -10.14
C GLY A 49 -0.34 5.78 -9.32
N LEU A 50 -0.17 5.79 -8.02
CA LEU A 50 -0.73 6.80 -7.13
C LEU A 50 0.30 7.81 -6.65
N THR A 51 1.41 7.98 -7.34
CA THR A 51 2.45 8.96 -6.96
C THR A 51 1.85 10.36 -6.83
N GLY A 52 2.06 10.99 -5.68
CA GLY A 52 1.54 12.32 -5.40
C GLY A 52 0.07 12.35 -4.97
N ALA A 53 -0.63 11.22 -4.98
CA ALA A 53 -2.02 11.18 -4.55
C ALA A 53 -2.13 11.48 -3.05
N ARG A 54 -3.10 12.29 -2.68
CA ARG A 54 -3.39 12.63 -1.30
C ARG A 54 -4.47 11.70 -0.75
N GLY A 55 -4.34 11.35 0.51
CA GLY A 55 -5.30 10.48 1.16
C GLY A 55 -4.97 10.29 2.62
N ARG A 56 -5.70 9.39 3.26
CA ARG A 56 -5.49 9.06 4.66
C ARG A 56 -4.70 7.75 4.76
N THR A 57 -3.62 7.79 5.54
CA THR A 57 -2.82 6.60 5.85
C THR A 57 -3.19 6.13 7.25
N GLU A 58 -3.46 4.83 7.40
CA GLU A 58 -3.72 4.20 8.69
C GLU A 58 -2.68 3.12 8.92
N ASN A 59 -2.14 3.08 10.14
CA ASN A 59 -1.20 2.04 10.55
C ASN A 59 -1.94 1.05 11.46
N HIS A 60 -2.00 -0.20 11.02
CA HIS A 60 -2.68 -1.28 11.75
C HIS A 60 -1.68 -2.29 12.33
N GLY A 61 -0.44 -1.84 12.60
CA GLY A 61 0.61 -2.69 13.14
C GLY A 61 1.43 -3.34 12.02
N ASP A 62 1.03 -4.51 11.57
CA ASP A 62 1.72 -5.26 10.51
C ASP A 62 1.20 -4.92 9.11
N MET A 63 0.24 -4.01 9.00
CA MET A 63 -0.35 -3.59 7.73
C MET A 63 -0.53 -2.07 7.71
N LEU A 64 -0.22 -1.46 6.56
CA LEU A 64 -0.53 -0.06 6.29
C LEU A 64 -1.70 0.00 5.32
N LYS A 65 -2.58 0.95 5.53
CA LYS A 65 -3.74 1.19 4.67
C LYS A 65 -3.74 2.63 4.21
N PHE A 66 -3.96 2.85 2.92
CA PHE A 66 -4.04 4.19 2.33
C PHE A 66 -5.35 4.34 1.57
N VAL A 67 -6.11 5.38 1.89
CA VAL A 67 -7.39 5.67 1.24
C VAL A 67 -7.26 7.02 0.51
N PRO A 68 -7.16 7.03 -0.84
CA PRO A 68 -7.11 8.27 -1.59
C PRO A 68 -8.40 9.07 -1.44
N TYR A 69 -8.30 10.39 -1.35
CA TYR A 69 -9.48 11.23 -1.14
C TYR A 69 -10.39 11.32 -2.36
N ARG A 70 -9.85 11.17 -3.57
CA ARG A 70 -10.60 11.40 -4.80
C ARG A 70 -10.93 10.14 -5.59
N CYS A 71 -10.54 9.00 -5.09
CA CYS A 71 -10.74 7.72 -5.76
C CYS A 71 -11.52 6.79 -4.87
N CYS A 72 -12.41 6.00 -5.46
CA CYS A 72 -13.11 4.95 -4.74
C CYS A 72 -12.24 3.69 -4.73
N THR A 73 -11.08 3.79 -4.09
CA THR A 73 -10.08 2.72 -4.03
C THR A 73 -9.41 2.69 -2.67
N VAL A 74 -8.73 1.60 -2.38
CA VAL A 74 -7.96 1.42 -1.16
C VAL A 74 -6.69 0.64 -1.46
N LEU A 75 -5.59 1.02 -0.79
CA LEU A 75 -4.30 0.40 -0.94
C LEU A 75 -3.90 -0.23 0.39
N PHE A 76 -3.53 -1.51 0.36
CA PHE A 76 -3.02 -2.22 1.52
C PHE A 76 -1.55 -2.59 1.28
N VAL A 77 -0.72 -2.42 2.30
CA VAL A 77 0.68 -2.85 2.28
C VAL A 77 0.92 -3.71 3.51
N GLN A 78 1.33 -4.96 3.30
CA GLN A 78 1.55 -5.90 4.39
C GLN A 78 2.82 -6.69 4.18
N THR A 79 3.43 -7.13 5.28
CA THR A 79 4.64 -7.95 5.23
C THR A 79 4.29 -9.34 4.69
N VAL A 80 5.16 -9.85 3.81
CA VAL A 80 5.06 -11.22 3.31
C VAL A 80 5.89 -12.11 4.21
N TYR A 81 5.28 -13.15 4.75
CA TYR A 81 5.95 -14.13 5.61
C TYR A 81 6.26 -15.40 4.84
#